data_57ebf4a05579a10905fbf86b34c1822d
#
_entry.id   57ebf4a05579a10905fbf86b34c1822d
#
_cell.length_a   1.000
_cell.length_b   1.000
_cell.length_c   1.000
_cell.angle_alpha   90.00
_cell.angle_beta   90.00
_cell.angle_gamma   90.00
#
_symmetry.space_group_name_H-M   'P 1'
#
loop_
_entity.id
_entity.type
_entity.pdbx_description
1 polymer ?
#
loop_
_entity_poly.entity_id
_entity_poly.type
_entity_poly.pdbx_seq_one_letter_code
_entity_poly.pdbx_strand_id
1 'polypeptide(L)'
;MDKQLKQYKKQLNRLLKDQNIKVKSIFYLTENIGYRAFLKYKDVNLIKLNFLKPYVNKIFGYDRADFTLMDNGALTLSIYKPQDFLDYKQVQLQDRELLLGYNQQGYIIADMGKYPHLLISGLSNQGKSKMVNYMLKNLEDRANILVLNGFKEDYRGFTLVQGTKSIQRRIEAILKDKEIRIKPLYLILEEMQSISKDKKLQEQLKELLSMGRHYNIYCIGIIQSATKENCSFKDLFNCRCSFRQIDSSSYSVCLGTSVEKGLEQREFYFLDSNLVKGYTFSI
;
A
#
# COMPACT_ATOMS: atom_id res chain seq x y z
N MET A 1 -18.78 27.30 -4.32
CA MET A 1 -18.76 26.11 -5.21
C MET A 1 -17.99 26.49 -6.45
N ASP A 2 -16.89 25.80 -6.72
CA ASP A 2 -15.96 26.06 -7.81
C ASP A 2 -16.71 26.13 -9.16
N LYS A 3 -16.39 27.15 -9.98
CA LYS A 3 -16.98 27.37 -11.31
C LYS A 3 -16.78 26.15 -12.22
N GLN A 4 -15.65 25.49 -12.07
CA GLN A 4 -15.26 24.28 -12.76
C GLN A 4 -16.14 23.07 -12.36
N LEU A 5 -16.42 22.91 -11.06
CA LEU A 5 -17.28 21.84 -10.56
C LEU A 5 -18.73 21.97 -11.08
N LYS A 6 -19.23 23.21 -11.25
CA LYS A 6 -20.55 23.43 -11.88
C LYS A 6 -20.58 22.94 -13.33
N GLN A 7 -19.53 23.21 -14.07
CA GLN A 7 -19.40 22.77 -15.47
C GLN A 7 -19.35 21.24 -15.57
N TYR A 8 -18.53 20.60 -14.74
CA TYR A 8 -18.41 19.14 -14.67
C TYR A 8 -19.75 18.48 -14.32
N LYS A 9 -20.46 19.01 -13.33
CA LYS A 9 -21.81 18.57 -12.96
C LYS A 9 -22.77 18.55 -14.16
N LYS A 10 -22.77 19.63 -14.94
CA LYS A 10 -23.62 19.76 -16.12
C LYS A 10 -23.26 18.72 -17.19
N GLN A 11 -21.98 18.52 -17.44
CA GLN A 11 -21.49 17.55 -18.44
C GLN A 11 -21.75 16.10 -18.01
N LEU A 12 -21.53 15.75 -16.74
CA LEU A 12 -21.82 14.42 -16.23
C LEU A 12 -23.32 14.10 -16.29
N ASN A 13 -24.17 15.05 -15.89
CA ASN A 13 -25.62 14.87 -15.97
C ASN A 13 -26.09 14.64 -17.41
N ARG A 14 -25.49 15.37 -18.38
CA ARG A 14 -25.77 15.16 -19.80
C ARG A 14 -25.35 13.78 -20.28
N LEU A 15 -24.13 13.35 -19.94
CA LEU A 15 -23.61 12.03 -20.28
C LEU A 15 -24.51 10.90 -19.75
N LEU A 16 -24.91 10.98 -18.47
CA LEU A 16 -25.79 9.98 -17.86
C LEU A 16 -27.17 9.93 -18.53
N LYS A 17 -27.71 11.10 -18.88
CA LYS A 17 -28.99 11.19 -19.60
C LYS A 17 -28.91 10.63 -21.01
N ASP A 18 -27.86 10.95 -21.75
CA ASP A 18 -27.64 10.44 -23.13
C ASP A 18 -27.48 8.92 -23.17
N GLN A 19 -27.04 8.31 -22.07
CA GLN A 19 -26.91 6.88 -21.91
C GLN A 19 -28.14 6.22 -21.24
N ASN A 20 -29.26 6.95 -21.12
CA ASN A 20 -30.49 6.47 -20.46
C ASN A 20 -30.31 5.99 -19.02
N ILE A 21 -29.33 6.55 -18.31
CA ILE A 21 -29.08 6.24 -16.90
C ILE A 21 -29.89 7.24 -16.04
N LYS A 22 -30.96 6.73 -15.43
CA LYS A 22 -31.84 7.54 -14.58
C LYS A 22 -31.24 7.73 -13.19
N VAL A 23 -30.59 8.85 -12.95
CA VAL A 23 -30.08 9.25 -11.64
C VAL A 23 -31.05 10.24 -11.01
N LYS A 24 -31.51 9.97 -9.78
CA LYS A 24 -32.47 10.83 -9.07
C LYS A 24 -31.82 12.12 -8.54
N SER A 25 -30.59 12.00 -8.06
CA SER A 25 -29.83 13.15 -7.56
C SER A 25 -28.34 12.85 -7.61
N ILE A 26 -27.53 13.88 -7.78
CA ILE A 26 -26.07 13.79 -7.71
C ILE A 26 -25.60 14.81 -6.70
N PHE A 27 -24.86 14.35 -5.71
CA PHE A 27 -24.20 15.15 -4.71
C PHE A 27 -22.68 15.08 -4.95
N TYR A 28 -21.98 16.22 -4.88
CA TYR A 28 -20.56 16.30 -5.14
C TYR A 28 -19.81 16.75 -3.89
N LEU A 29 -18.72 16.06 -3.59
CA LEU A 29 -17.71 16.48 -2.61
C LEU A 29 -16.39 16.73 -3.34
N THR A 30 -15.72 17.81 -2.96
CA THR A 30 -14.32 18.06 -3.34
C THR A 30 -13.44 17.41 -2.31
N GLU A 31 -12.49 16.62 -2.76
CA GLU A 31 -11.51 15.91 -1.93
C GLU A 31 -10.08 16.33 -2.31
N ASN A 32 -9.12 16.02 -1.46
CA ASN A 32 -7.71 16.43 -1.66
C ASN A 32 -7.13 15.94 -3.00
N ILE A 33 -7.55 14.76 -3.45
CA ILE A 33 -7.03 14.11 -4.67
C ILE A 33 -8.05 14.04 -5.81
N GLY A 34 -9.20 14.70 -5.68
CA GLY A 34 -10.22 14.64 -6.73
C GLY A 34 -11.60 15.11 -6.30
N TYR A 35 -12.59 14.56 -6.97
CA TYR A 35 -13.99 14.79 -6.67
C TYR A 35 -14.69 13.46 -6.43
N ARG A 36 -15.64 13.44 -5.52
CA ARG A 36 -16.54 12.31 -5.33
C ARG A 36 -17.97 12.74 -5.62
N ALA A 37 -18.66 12.00 -6.48
CA ALA A 37 -20.06 12.19 -6.76
C ALA A 37 -20.85 11.02 -6.18
N PHE A 38 -21.88 11.31 -5.40
CA PHE A 38 -22.85 10.34 -4.89
C PHE A 38 -24.07 10.35 -5.78
N LEU A 39 -24.39 9.18 -6.33
CA LEU A 39 -25.45 9.00 -7.32
C LEU A 39 -26.61 8.24 -6.66
N LYS A 40 -27.75 8.88 -6.52
CA LYS A 40 -28.98 8.18 -6.13
C LYS A 40 -29.68 7.67 -7.38
N TYR A 41 -29.75 6.38 -7.56
CA TYR A 41 -30.27 5.73 -8.77
C TYR A 41 -31.45 4.79 -8.46
N LYS A 42 -32.16 4.37 -9.47
CA LYS A 42 -33.31 3.47 -9.32
C LYS A 42 -33.00 2.05 -9.79
N ASP A 43 -32.30 1.85 -10.85
CA ASP A 43 -31.83 0.55 -11.35
C ASP A 43 -30.66 0.80 -12.30
N VAL A 44 -29.43 0.48 -11.87
CA VAL A 44 -28.26 0.72 -12.70
C VAL A 44 -27.41 -0.54 -12.80
N ASN A 45 -27.12 -0.94 -14.02
CA ASN A 45 -26.17 -1.99 -14.30
C ASN A 45 -24.75 -1.43 -14.18
N LEU A 46 -23.98 -1.91 -13.20
CA LEU A 46 -22.59 -1.51 -12.98
C LEU A 46 -21.69 -1.72 -14.21
N ILE A 47 -22.00 -2.74 -15.03
CA ILE A 47 -21.27 -3.00 -16.29
C ILE A 47 -21.42 -1.81 -17.24
N LYS A 48 -22.64 -1.26 -17.39
CA LYS A 48 -22.87 -0.06 -18.20
C LYS A 48 -22.11 1.15 -17.68
N LEU A 49 -22.04 1.33 -16.36
CA LEU A 49 -21.30 2.43 -15.76
C LEU A 49 -19.79 2.32 -16.00
N ASN A 50 -19.24 1.12 -15.95
CA ASN A 50 -17.82 0.93 -16.24
C ASN A 50 -17.45 1.30 -17.68
N PHE A 51 -18.34 1.10 -18.65
CA PHE A 51 -18.15 1.58 -20.02
C PHE A 51 -18.11 3.11 -20.13
N LEU A 52 -18.63 3.84 -19.14
CA LEU A 52 -18.60 5.30 -19.14
C LEU A 52 -17.31 5.90 -18.60
N LYS A 53 -16.46 5.11 -17.91
CA LYS A 53 -15.20 5.60 -17.33
C LYS A 53 -14.35 6.44 -18.28
N PRO A 54 -14.07 6.02 -19.54
CA PRO A 54 -13.29 6.83 -20.47
C PRO A 54 -13.94 8.18 -20.81
N TYR A 55 -15.27 8.21 -20.90
CA TYR A 55 -16.00 9.46 -21.20
C TYR A 55 -16.00 10.39 -19.99
N VAL A 56 -16.11 9.86 -18.78
CA VAL A 56 -16.02 10.62 -17.54
C VAL A 56 -14.62 11.19 -17.40
N ASN A 57 -13.58 10.41 -17.64
CA ASN A 57 -12.18 10.85 -17.63
C ASN A 57 -11.99 12.04 -18.58
N LYS A 58 -12.52 11.95 -19.81
CA LYS A 58 -12.45 13.03 -20.80
C LYS A 58 -13.18 14.30 -20.35
N ILE A 59 -14.34 14.18 -19.70
CA ILE A 59 -15.11 15.32 -19.19
C ILE A 59 -14.36 16.07 -18.12
N PHE A 60 -13.76 15.32 -17.18
CA PHE A 60 -13.08 15.90 -16.02
C PHE A 60 -11.64 16.28 -16.31
N GLY A 61 -11.05 15.80 -17.43
CA GLY A 61 -9.64 15.96 -17.72
C GLY A 61 -8.72 15.22 -16.74
N TYR A 62 -9.22 14.15 -16.14
CA TYR A 62 -8.52 13.33 -15.15
C TYR A 62 -8.30 11.93 -15.69
N ASP A 63 -7.19 11.33 -15.30
CA ASP A 63 -6.77 10.04 -15.86
C ASP A 63 -7.60 8.86 -15.36
N ARG A 64 -8.35 9.07 -14.27
CA ARG A 64 -9.07 7.96 -13.64
C ARG A 64 -10.38 8.34 -13.00
N ALA A 65 -11.40 7.57 -13.34
CA ALA A 65 -12.70 7.59 -12.68
C ALA A 65 -13.11 6.17 -12.31
N ASP A 66 -13.60 5.97 -11.09
CA ASP A 66 -14.09 4.68 -10.60
C ASP A 66 -15.53 4.80 -10.08
N PHE A 67 -16.38 3.87 -10.53
CA PHE A 67 -17.72 3.68 -9.99
C PHE A 67 -17.68 2.58 -8.94
N THR A 68 -18.16 2.87 -7.74
CA THR A 68 -18.19 1.92 -6.62
C THR A 68 -19.58 1.88 -6.01
N LEU A 69 -20.10 0.67 -5.83
CA LEU A 69 -21.31 0.45 -5.03
C LEU A 69 -20.88 0.31 -3.57
N MET A 70 -21.44 1.13 -2.70
CA MET A 70 -21.17 1.08 -1.26
C MET A 70 -22.13 0.08 -0.58
N ASP A 71 -21.75 -0.41 0.59
CA ASP A 71 -22.54 -1.38 1.38
C ASP A 71 -23.95 -0.90 1.72
N ASN A 72 -24.15 0.41 1.83
CA ASN A 72 -25.45 1.04 2.04
C ASN A 72 -26.28 1.18 0.73
N GLY A 73 -25.83 0.60 -0.37
CA GLY A 73 -26.48 0.68 -1.68
C GLY A 73 -26.30 2.00 -2.42
N ALA A 74 -25.50 2.94 -1.91
CA ALA A 74 -25.18 4.17 -2.62
C ALA A 74 -24.12 3.90 -3.71
N LEU A 75 -24.35 4.47 -4.91
CA LEU A 75 -23.35 4.45 -5.97
C LEU A 75 -22.48 5.70 -5.87
N THR A 76 -21.18 5.53 -5.84
CA THR A 76 -20.20 6.62 -5.88
C THR A 76 -19.43 6.62 -7.18
N LEU A 77 -19.15 7.81 -7.69
CA LEU A 77 -18.17 8.06 -8.74
C LEU A 77 -17.02 8.85 -8.14
N SER A 78 -15.87 8.21 -8.03
CA SER A 78 -14.63 8.84 -7.59
C SER A 78 -13.83 9.24 -8.82
N ILE A 79 -13.42 10.50 -8.90
CA ILE A 79 -12.66 11.09 -10.00
C ILE A 79 -11.36 11.61 -9.44
N TYR A 80 -10.25 11.04 -9.88
CA TYR A 80 -8.93 11.33 -9.35
C TYR A 80 -8.24 12.38 -10.20
N LYS A 81 -7.62 13.37 -9.56
CA LYS A 81 -6.77 14.35 -10.22
C LYS A 81 -5.55 13.65 -10.83
N PRO A 82 -5.09 14.08 -12.00
CA PRO A 82 -3.82 13.63 -12.51
C PRO A 82 -2.72 14.10 -11.55
N GLN A 83 -2.04 13.16 -10.96
CA GLN A 83 -0.67 13.19 -10.43
C GLN A 83 -0.19 14.28 -9.47
N ASP A 84 -1.02 15.04 -8.79
CA ASP A 84 -0.53 15.79 -7.63
C ASP A 84 -0.49 14.86 -6.41
N PHE A 85 0.54 14.00 -6.36
CA PHE A 85 0.80 13.22 -5.16
C PHE A 85 1.07 14.16 -3.99
N LEU A 86 0.45 13.88 -2.85
CA LEU A 86 0.73 14.64 -1.64
C LEU A 86 2.21 14.54 -1.28
N ASP A 87 2.79 15.67 -0.92
CA ASP A 87 4.13 15.68 -0.37
C ASP A 87 4.17 15.00 1.00
N TYR A 88 5.24 14.27 1.25
CA TYR A 88 5.45 13.67 2.56
C TYR A 88 5.54 14.76 3.63
N LYS A 89 4.76 14.59 4.68
CA LYS A 89 4.88 15.35 5.92
C LYS A 89 5.07 14.38 7.06
N GLN A 90 5.95 14.72 7.99
CA GLN A 90 6.11 13.93 9.19
C GLN A 90 4.81 13.92 9.99
N VAL A 91 4.36 12.72 10.37
CA VAL A 91 3.12 12.49 11.10
C VAL A 91 3.47 11.93 12.47
N GLN A 92 2.82 12.42 13.52
CA GLN A 92 2.94 11.80 14.84
C GLN A 92 2.21 10.47 14.83
N LEU A 93 2.94 9.41 15.06
CA LEU A 93 2.47 8.04 15.12
C LEU A 93 2.90 7.40 16.45
N GLN A 94 2.21 6.32 16.84
CA GLN A 94 2.63 5.49 17.97
C GLN A 94 3.86 4.66 17.59
N ASP A 95 4.59 4.13 18.59
CA ASP A 95 5.88 3.45 18.37
C ASP A 95 5.85 2.27 17.39
N ARG A 96 4.69 1.64 17.24
CA ARG A 96 4.51 0.46 16.38
C ARG A 96 3.70 0.74 15.13
N GLU A 97 3.43 1.99 14.83
CA GLU A 97 2.68 2.39 13.64
C GLU A 97 3.63 2.80 12.51
N LEU A 98 3.31 2.35 11.30
CA LEU A 98 4.02 2.66 10.06
C LEU A 98 3.11 3.44 9.10
N LEU A 99 3.57 4.59 8.64
CA LEU A 99 2.89 5.35 7.60
C LEU A 99 3.17 4.73 6.24
N LEU A 100 2.16 4.13 5.61
CA LEU A 100 2.32 3.48 4.30
C LEU A 100 1.98 4.40 3.13
N GLY A 101 1.10 5.37 3.34
CA GLY A 101 0.63 6.27 2.30
C GLY A 101 -0.68 6.93 2.68
N TYR A 102 -1.47 7.23 1.68
CA TYR A 102 -2.76 7.89 1.87
C TYR A 102 -3.78 7.43 0.81
N ASN A 103 -5.04 7.66 1.11
CA ASN A 103 -6.15 7.58 0.17
C ASN A 103 -7.12 8.73 0.40
N GLN A 104 -8.32 8.66 -0.17
CA GLN A 104 -9.35 9.68 0.01
C GLN A 104 -9.87 9.80 1.45
N GLN A 105 -9.74 8.75 2.25
CA GLN A 105 -10.20 8.69 3.64
C GLN A 105 -9.16 9.23 4.63
N GLY A 106 -7.90 9.36 4.20
CA GLY A 106 -6.79 9.85 5.03
C GLY A 106 -5.52 9.03 4.89
N TYR A 107 -4.71 9.00 5.95
CA TYR A 107 -3.48 8.23 5.98
C TYR A 107 -3.77 6.73 6.10
N ILE A 108 -2.96 5.93 5.40
CA ILE A 108 -2.94 4.48 5.53
C ILE A 108 -1.80 4.14 6.48
N ILE A 109 -2.16 3.58 7.62
CA ILE A 109 -1.24 3.27 8.71
C ILE A 109 -1.32 1.77 8.99
N ALA A 110 -0.17 1.11 9.08
CA ALA A 110 -0.07 -0.26 9.53
C ALA A 110 0.31 -0.31 11.01
N ASP A 111 -0.50 -0.98 11.82
CA ASP A 111 -0.23 -1.20 13.24
C ASP A 111 0.51 -2.54 13.43
N MET A 112 1.84 -2.45 13.60
CA MET A 112 2.70 -3.62 13.83
C MET A 112 2.47 -4.28 15.20
N GLY A 113 1.90 -3.57 16.15
CA GLY A 113 1.52 -4.12 17.44
C GLY A 113 0.36 -5.12 17.33
N LYS A 114 -0.59 -4.79 16.47
CA LYS A 114 -1.78 -5.61 16.19
C LYS A 114 -1.52 -6.66 15.09
N TYR A 115 -0.87 -6.24 14.01
CA TYR A 115 -0.59 -7.07 12.84
C TYR A 115 0.92 -7.07 12.55
N PRO A 116 1.70 -7.91 13.25
CA PRO A 116 3.15 -7.91 13.14
C PRO A 116 3.63 -8.31 11.75
N HIS A 117 4.74 -7.69 11.38
CA HIS A 117 5.48 -7.87 10.14
C HIS A 117 4.72 -7.41 8.88
N LEU A 118 5.45 -6.70 8.02
CA LEU A 118 4.94 -6.14 6.77
C LEU A 118 5.71 -6.73 5.57
N LEU A 119 4.99 -7.32 4.63
CA LEU A 119 5.53 -7.73 3.33
C LEU A 119 5.18 -6.71 2.27
N ILE A 120 6.17 -6.21 1.55
CA ILE A 120 6.01 -5.27 0.43
C ILE A 120 6.45 -5.95 -0.86
N SER A 121 5.57 -6.02 -1.85
CA SER A 121 5.86 -6.61 -3.15
C SER A 121 5.55 -5.67 -4.31
N GLY A 122 6.15 -5.93 -5.46
CA GLY A 122 5.84 -5.22 -6.71
C GLY A 122 7.05 -4.99 -7.60
N LEU A 123 6.79 -4.65 -8.85
CA LEU A 123 7.81 -4.38 -9.86
C LEU A 123 8.74 -3.24 -9.46
N SER A 124 9.90 -3.16 -10.10
CA SER A 124 10.81 -2.01 -9.95
C SER A 124 10.14 -0.71 -10.37
N ASN A 125 10.58 0.40 -9.78
CA ASN A 125 10.06 1.76 -10.07
C ASN A 125 8.57 1.99 -9.80
N GLN A 126 7.90 1.14 -9.03
CA GLN A 126 6.49 1.31 -8.70
C GLN A 126 6.23 2.12 -7.41
N GLY A 127 7.27 2.50 -6.67
CA GLY A 127 7.15 3.33 -5.47
C GLY A 127 7.52 2.65 -4.15
N LYS A 128 7.94 1.36 -4.16
CA LYS A 128 8.35 0.62 -2.94
C LYS A 128 9.41 1.37 -2.13
N SER A 129 10.54 1.72 -2.76
CA SER A 129 11.64 2.41 -2.08
C SER A 129 11.21 3.79 -1.53
N LYS A 130 10.32 4.50 -2.23
CA LYS A 130 9.74 5.75 -1.71
C LYS A 130 8.94 5.50 -0.43
N MET A 131 8.06 4.48 -0.43
CA MET A 131 7.31 4.08 0.77
C MET A 131 8.25 3.74 1.92
N VAL A 132 9.26 2.91 1.68
CA VAL A 132 10.23 2.53 2.71
C VAL A 132 10.97 3.75 3.24
N ASN A 133 11.42 4.66 2.38
CA ASN A 133 12.16 5.85 2.79
C ASN A 133 11.38 6.75 3.75
N TYR A 134 10.11 7.07 3.47
CA TYR A 134 9.36 7.90 4.42
C TYR A 134 8.90 7.12 5.66
N MET A 135 8.70 5.81 5.58
CA MET A 135 8.52 4.98 6.78
C MET A 135 9.73 5.07 7.70
N LEU A 136 10.94 4.92 7.16
CA LEU A 136 12.18 4.99 7.93
C LEU A 136 12.38 6.38 8.53
N LYS A 137 12.18 7.44 7.77
CA LYS A 137 12.22 8.83 8.29
C LYS A 137 11.25 9.04 9.46
N ASN A 138 10.06 8.44 9.38
CA ASN A 138 9.07 8.54 10.45
C ASN A 138 9.43 7.68 11.68
N LEU A 139 10.21 6.60 11.49
CA LEU A 139 10.67 5.71 12.57
C LEU A 139 11.95 6.15 13.26
N GLU A 140 12.75 7.02 12.67
CA GLU A 140 14.14 7.31 13.05
C GLU A 140 14.30 7.63 14.54
N ASP A 141 13.41 8.44 15.10
CA ASP A 141 13.44 8.81 16.53
C ASP A 141 12.74 7.80 17.46
N ARG A 142 11.90 6.91 16.90
CA ARG A 142 11.01 6.02 17.67
C ARG A 142 11.48 4.60 17.74
N ALA A 143 12.41 4.18 16.88
CA ALA A 143 12.80 2.79 16.73
C ALA A 143 14.29 2.63 16.45
N ASN A 144 14.81 1.44 16.70
CA ASN A 144 16.09 0.99 16.17
C ASN A 144 15.87 0.36 14.81
N ILE A 145 16.70 0.70 13.83
CA ILE A 145 16.54 0.24 12.44
C ILE A 145 17.79 -0.51 12.01
N LEU A 146 17.60 -1.70 11.46
CA LEU A 146 18.66 -2.53 10.90
C LEU A 146 18.26 -2.99 9.50
N VAL A 147 19.07 -2.64 8.51
CA VAL A 147 18.83 -3.02 7.11
C VAL A 147 19.69 -4.22 6.74
N LEU A 148 19.06 -5.26 6.20
CA LEU A 148 19.69 -6.49 5.74
C LEU A 148 19.59 -6.57 4.23
N ASN A 149 20.74 -6.73 3.57
CA ASN A 149 20.88 -6.86 2.12
C ASN A 149 20.49 -5.62 1.29
N GLY A 150 20.43 -4.43 1.91
CA GLY A 150 20.11 -3.18 1.21
C GLY A 150 21.30 -2.57 0.46
N PHE A 151 21.03 -1.64 -0.45
CA PHE A 151 22.07 -0.84 -1.10
C PHE A 151 22.42 0.36 -0.22
N LYS A 152 23.73 0.62 -0.05
CA LYS A 152 24.24 1.67 0.83
C LYS A 152 23.70 3.07 0.48
N GLU A 153 23.50 3.32 -0.78
CA GLU A 153 23.01 4.60 -1.30
C GLU A 153 21.57 4.88 -0.88
N ASP A 154 20.73 3.83 -0.82
CA ASP A 154 19.32 3.93 -0.48
C ASP A 154 19.06 4.05 1.02
N TYR A 155 20.04 3.60 1.86
CA TYR A 155 19.91 3.49 3.31
C TYR A 155 21.00 4.29 4.06
N ARG A 156 21.35 5.48 3.56
CA ARG A 156 22.33 6.35 4.21
C ARG A 156 21.83 6.73 5.62
N GLY A 157 22.73 6.59 6.60
CA GLY A 157 22.43 6.88 8.00
C GLY A 157 21.91 5.71 8.82
N PHE A 158 21.54 4.59 8.18
CA PHE A 158 21.07 3.38 8.87
C PHE A 158 22.16 2.30 8.96
N THR A 159 22.07 1.47 10.00
CA THR A 159 22.96 0.31 10.14
C THR A 159 22.61 -0.72 9.06
N LEU A 160 23.62 -1.07 8.23
CA LEU A 160 23.48 -1.97 7.11
C LEU A 160 24.33 -3.22 7.29
N VAL A 161 23.76 -4.40 7.05
CA VAL A 161 24.47 -5.69 7.03
C VAL A 161 24.24 -6.36 5.67
N GLN A 162 25.34 -6.71 5.02
CA GLN A 162 25.35 -7.35 3.70
C GLN A 162 26.06 -8.71 3.75
N GLY A 163 25.69 -9.58 2.82
CA GLY A 163 26.26 -10.91 2.65
C GLY A 163 25.69 -11.94 3.62
N THR A 164 25.35 -13.11 3.06
CA THR A 164 24.61 -14.20 3.73
C THR A 164 25.17 -14.55 5.12
N LYS A 165 26.48 -14.78 5.22
CA LYS A 165 27.12 -15.14 6.50
C LYS A 165 27.02 -14.05 7.57
N SER A 166 27.16 -12.80 7.18
CA SER A 166 27.05 -11.65 8.12
C SER A 166 25.61 -11.48 8.59
N ILE A 167 24.65 -11.63 7.68
CA ILE A 167 23.21 -11.59 7.98
C ILE A 167 22.84 -12.75 8.93
N GLN A 168 23.29 -13.97 8.67
CA GLN A 168 23.08 -15.13 9.55
C GLN A 168 23.56 -14.86 10.96
N ARG A 169 24.83 -14.40 11.11
CA ARG A 169 25.40 -14.07 12.43
C ARG A 169 24.61 -13.00 13.15
N ARG A 170 24.15 -11.99 12.41
CA ARG A 170 23.36 -10.88 12.99
C ARG A 170 22.00 -11.35 13.46
N ILE A 171 21.27 -12.12 12.65
CA ILE A 171 19.98 -12.70 13.04
C ILE A 171 20.16 -13.67 14.21
N GLU A 172 21.18 -14.51 14.19
CA GLU A 172 21.48 -15.43 15.30
C GLU A 172 21.72 -14.68 16.61
N ALA A 173 22.47 -13.59 16.58
CA ALA A 173 22.66 -12.73 17.76
C ALA A 173 21.36 -12.12 18.26
N ILE A 174 20.48 -11.68 17.36
CA ILE A 174 19.17 -11.14 17.69
C ILE A 174 18.25 -12.21 18.32
N LEU A 175 18.27 -13.44 17.79
CA LEU A 175 17.46 -14.56 18.29
C LEU A 175 17.93 -15.08 19.65
N LYS A 176 19.23 -14.96 19.94
CA LYS A 176 19.81 -15.31 21.26
C LYS A 176 19.50 -14.29 22.34
N ASP A 177 19.31 -13.03 21.94
CA ASP A 177 18.94 -11.94 22.83
C ASP A 177 17.42 -11.96 23.04
N LYS A 178 17.01 -12.60 24.13
CA LYS A 178 15.59 -12.77 24.51
C LYS A 178 15.06 -11.69 25.45
N GLU A 179 15.72 -10.54 25.49
CA GLU A 179 15.22 -9.40 26.25
C GLU A 179 14.20 -8.61 25.44
N ILE A 180 13.15 -8.13 26.14
CA ILE A 180 12.13 -7.27 25.52
C ILE A 180 12.75 -5.88 25.35
N ARG A 181 12.84 -5.42 24.09
CA ARG A 181 13.40 -4.12 23.76
C ARG A 181 12.48 -2.99 24.17
N ILE A 182 13.03 -1.98 24.82
CA ILE A 182 12.29 -0.75 25.17
C ILE A 182 11.84 -0.04 23.88
N LYS A 183 12.79 0.23 22.95
CA LYS A 183 12.48 0.72 21.62
C LYS A 183 12.31 -0.45 20.66
N PRO A 184 11.29 -0.44 19.81
CA PRO A 184 11.13 -1.49 18.80
C PRO A 184 12.35 -1.57 17.87
N LEU A 185 12.69 -2.78 17.45
CA LEU A 185 13.70 -3.05 16.43
C LEU A 185 13.00 -3.39 15.13
N TYR A 186 13.21 -2.58 14.09
CA TYR A 186 12.75 -2.88 12.75
C TYR A 186 13.87 -3.45 11.89
N LEU A 187 13.62 -4.63 11.34
CA LEU A 187 14.51 -5.30 10.39
C LEU A 187 13.96 -5.13 8.98
N ILE A 188 14.68 -4.38 8.17
CA ILE A 188 14.35 -4.18 6.75
C ILE A 188 15.06 -5.26 5.94
N LEU A 189 14.32 -6.18 5.34
CA LEU A 189 14.81 -7.32 4.57
C LEU A 189 14.69 -6.99 3.08
N GLU A 190 15.71 -6.35 2.51
CA GLU A 190 15.75 -6.03 1.09
C GLU A 190 16.03 -7.28 0.25
N GLU A 191 15.33 -7.38 -0.87
CA GLU A 191 15.40 -8.55 -1.75
C GLU A 191 15.27 -9.88 -0.97
N MET A 192 14.26 -9.95 -0.10
CA MET A 192 14.07 -11.08 0.82
C MET A 192 14.10 -12.44 0.10
N GLN A 193 13.71 -12.49 -1.19
CA GLN A 193 13.80 -13.69 -2.02
C GLN A 193 15.25 -14.20 -2.19
N SER A 194 16.26 -13.33 -2.16
CA SER A 194 17.66 -13.74 -2.25
C SER A 194 18.19 -14.23 -0.90
N ILE A 195 17.78 -13.58 0.19
CA ILE A 195 18.12 -13.95 1.56
C ILE A 195 17.56 -15.34 1.89
N SER A 196 16.33 -15.64 1.45
CA SER A 196 15.63 -16.88 1.77
C SER A 196 16.11 -18.13 1.01
N LYS A 197 17.09 -18.01 0.09
CA LYS A 197 17.66 -19.16 -0.63
C LYS A 197 18.56 -20.04 0.25
N ASP A 198 19.18 -19.48 1.26
CA ASP A 198 19.99 -20.22 2.22
C ASP A 198 19.10 -20.89 3.27
N LYS A 199 19.17 -22.21 3.42
CA LYS A 199 18.29 -22.99 4.32
C LYS A 199 18.40 -22.56 5.78
N LYS A 200 19.63 -22.34 6.28
CA LYS A 200 19.84 -21.92 7.67
C LYS A 200 19.24 -20.56 7.92
N LEU A 201 19.46 -19.62 7.00
CA LEU A 201 18.91 -18.29 7.09
C LEU A 201 17.37 -18.30 6.96
N GLN A 202 16.85 -19.21 6.15
CA GLN A 202 15.41 -19.43 6.03
C GLN A 202 14.77 -19.86 7.37
N GLU A 203 15.41 -20.80 8.07
CA GLU A 203 14.94 -21.24 9.40
C GLU A 203 15.02 -20.12 10.43
N GLN A 204 16.13 -19.39 10.46
CA GLN A 204 16.30 -18.24 11.34
C GLN A 204 15.25 -17.14 11.08
N LEU A 205 14.92 -16.85 9.81
CA LEU A 205 13.87 -15.90 9.45
C LEU A 205 12.48 -16.38 9.88
N LYS A 206 12.18 -17.68 9.74
CA LYS A 206 10.91 -18.23 10.23
C LYS A 206 10.80 -18.08 11.75
N GLU A 207 11.84 -18.40 12.49
CA GLU A 207 11.86 -18.22 13.94
C GLU A 207 11.66 -16.76 14.32
N LEU A 208 12.38 -15.84 13.67
CA LEU A 208 12.30 -14.41 13.90
C LEU A 208 10.88 -13.86 13.62
N LEU A 209 10.27 -14.24 12.50
CA LEU A 209 8.91 -13.83 12.14
C LEU A 209 7.86 -14.44 13.09
N SER A 210 8.10 -15.63 13.63
CA SER A 210 7.15 -16.25 14.55
C SER A 210 7.20 -15.66 15.96
N MET A 211 8.39 -15.28 16.43
CA MET A 211 8.62 -14.89 17.82
C MET A 211 8.94 -13.42 18.03
N GLY A 212 9.35 -12.71 16.97
CA GLY A 212 9.92 -11.35 17.06
C GLY A 212 9.05 -10.36 17.82
N ARG A 213 7.73 -10.39 17.61
CA ARG A 213 6.79 -9.48 18.29
C ARG A 213 6.89 -9.53 19.82
N HIS A 214 7.19 -10.71 20.40
CA HIS A 214 7.32 -10.87 21.85
C HIS A 214 8.54 -10.14 22.42
N TYR A 215 9.53 -9.87 21.58
CA TYR A 215 10.76 -9.14 21.91
C TYR A 215 10.80 -7.72 21.32
N ASN A 216 9.63 -7.22 20.90
CA ASN A 216 9.48 -5.91 20.27
C ASN A 216 10.32 -5.77 18.97
N ILE A 217 10.34 -6.84 18.16
CA ILE A 217 11.03 -6.92 16.85
C ILE A 217 10.01 -7.06 15.73
N TYR A 218 10.14 -6.23 14.71
CA TYR A 218 9.27 -6.22 13.55
C TYR A 218 10.08 -6.31 12.26
N CYS A 219 9.60 -7.10 11.32
CA CYS A 219 10.24 -7.28 10.02
C CYS A 219 9.44 -6.59 8.92
N ILE A 220 10.14 -5.92 8.01
CA ILE A 220 9.60 -5.38 6.77
C ILE A 220 10.34 -6.10 5.64
N GLY A 221 9.66 -7.07 5.01
CA GLY A 221 10.20 -7.84 3.89
C GLY A 221 9.87 -7.18 2.57
N ILE A 222 10.86 -7.01 1.69
CA ILE A 222 10.70 -6.37 0.38
C ILE A 222 11.07 -7.38 -0.71
N ILE A 223 10.14 -7.60 -1.65
CA ILE A 223 10.32 -8.50 -2.79
C ILE A 223 9.93 -7.82 -4.11
N GLN A 224 10.60 -8.18 -5.19
CA GLN A 224 10.32 -7.61 -6.51
C GLN A 224 9.22 -8.35 -7.26
N SER A 225 9.10 -9.65 -7.04
CA SER A 225 8.12 -10.50 -7.72
C SER A 225 7.43 -11.43 -6.72
N ALA A 226 6.11 -11.39 -6.71
CA ALA A 226 5.28 -12.21 -5.85
C ALA A 226 5.01 -13.57 -6.52
N THR A 227 5.96 -14.50 -6.42
CA THR A 227 5.77 -15.91 -6.76
C THR A 227 5.51 -16.75 -5.51
N LYS A 228 5.00 -17.97 -5.66
CA LYS A 228 4.77 -18.87 -4.53
C LYS A 228 6.07 -19.14 -3.75
N GLU A 229 7.20 -19.23 -4.46
CA GLU A 229 8.53 -19.44 -3.86
C GLU A 229 8.98 -18.20 -3.08
N ASN A 230 8.94 -17.01 -3.71
CA ASN A 230 9.37 -15.76 -3.10
C ASN A 230 8.48 -15.34 -1.92
N CYS A 231 7.21 -15.76 -1.92
CA CYS A 231 6.23 -15.48 -0.87
C CYS A 231 6.02 -16.67 0.08
N SER A 232 6.94 -17.61 0.17
CA SER A 232 6.81 -18.80 1.04
C SER A 232 6.60 -18.47 2.53
N PHE A 233 7.00 -17.27 2.96
CA PHE A 233 6.81 -16.77 4.33
C PHE A 233 5.59 -15.86 4.52
N LYS A 234 4.80 -15.65 3.48
CA LYS A 234 3.72 -14.64 3.50
C LYS A 234 2.77 -14.77 4.68
N ASP A 235 2.53 -16.01 5.14
CA ASP A 235 1.59 -16.28 6.22
C ASP A 235 2.12 -15.87 7.61
N LEU A 236 3.42 -15.55 7.70
CA LEU A 236 4.05 -14.96 8.88
C LEU A 236 4.04 -13.42 8.84
N PHE A 237 3.64 -12.82 7.72
CA PHE A 237 3.44 -11.38 7.57
C PHE A 237 1.95 -11.07 7.67
N ASN A 238 1.52 -10.46 8.76
CA ASN A 238 0.12 -10.13 8.98
C ASN A 238 -0.33 -8.89 8.20
N CYS A 239 0.62 -8.01 7.86
CA CYS A 239 0.41 -6.90 6.94
C CYS A 239 1.06 -7.19 5.58
N ARG A 240 0.34 -6.91 4.50
CA ARG A 240 0.83 -7.14 3.13
C ARG A 240 0.51 -5.95 2.26
N CYS A 241 1.53 -5.48 1.53
CA CYS A 241 1.41 -4.38 0.60
C CYS A 241 1.83 -4.85 -0.80
N SER A 242 1.00 -4.63 -1.81
CA SER A 242 1.32 -4.98 -3.18
C SER A 242 1.19 -3.77 -4.08
N PHE A 243 2.31 -3.35 -4.65
CA PHE A 243 2.37 -2.45 -5.78
C PHE A 243 2.04 -3.19 -7.07
N ARG A 244 2.11 -2.51 -8.21
CA ARG A 244 1.88 -3.10 -9.53
C ARG A 244 2.68 -4.38 -9.71
N GLN A 245 2.00 -5.43 -10.17
CA GLN A 245 2.54 -6.74 -10.51
C GLN A 245 2.41 -7.00 -12.02
N ILE A 246 3.09 -8.03 -12.51
CA ILE A 246 3.02 -8.44 -13.93
C ILE A 246 1.63 -8.97 -14.26
N ASP A 247 1.08 -9.78 -13.37
CA ASP A 247 -0.19 -10.47 -13.58
C ASP A 247 -1.07 -10.48 -12.32
N SER A 248 -2.33 -10.92 -12.47
CA SER A 248 -3.29 -10.98 -11.36
C SER A 248 -2.95 -12.05 -10.35
N SER A 249 -2.31 -13.14 -10.77
CA SER A 249 -1.96 -14.25 -9.87
C SER A 249 -0.92 -13.80 -8.86
N SER A 250 0.01 -12.91 -9.26
CA SER A 250 1.01 -12.33 -8.37
C SER A 250 0.40 -11.49 -7.24
N TYR A 251 -0.69 -10.76 -7.50
CA TYR A 251 -1.43 -10.08 -6.43
C TYR A 251 -2.03 -11.09 -5.44
N SER A 252 -2.69 -12.14 -5.95
CA SER A 252 -3.29 -13.18 -5.10
C SER A 252 -2.24 -13.93 -4.30
N VAL A 253 -1.06 -14.16 -4.86
CA VAL A 253 0.04 -14.79 -4.14
C VAL A 253 0.53 -13.92 -2.99
N CYS A 254 0.72 -12.63 -3.19
CA CYS A 254 1.17 -11.71 -2.14
C CYS A 254 0.07 -11.46 -1.10
N LEU A 255 -1.09 -11.00 -1.55
CA LEU A 255 -2.17 -10.55 -0.66
C LEU A 255 -2.98 -11.71 -0.07
N GLY A 256 -3.01 -12.87 -0.73
CA GLY A 256 -3.88 -13.99 -0.35
C GLY A 256 -5.35 -13.80 -0.78
N THR A 257 -5.65 -12.73 -1.53
CA THR A 257 -6.97 -12.43 -2.06
C THR A 257 -6.87 -11.88 -3.48
N SER A 258 -7.95 -12.00 -4.24
CA SER A 258 -8.04 -11.43 -5.59
C SER A 258 -8.30 -9.93 -5.52
N VAL A 259 -7.63 -9.18 -6.35
CA VAL A 259 -7.82 -7.73 -6.50
C VAL A 259 -7.94 -7.35 -7.97
N GLU A 260 -8.51 -6.19 -8.26
CA GLU A 260 -8.55 -5.65 -9.61
C GLU A 260 -7.14 -5.37 -10.14
N LYS A 261 -6.93 -5.68 -11.42
CA LYS A 261 -5.71 -5.28 -12.14
C LYS A 261 -5.70 -3.78 -12.38
N GLY A 262 -4.51 -3.23 -12.61
CA GLY A 262 -4.36 -1.88 -13.14
C GLY A 262 -3.98 -0.86 -12.09
N LEU A 263 -3.11 -1.24 -11.14
CA LEU A 263 -2.40 -0.25 -10.35
C LEU A 263 -1.49 0.58 -11.26
N GLU A 264 -1.59 1.88 -11.13
CA GLU A 264 -0.65 2.82 -11.72
C GLU A 264 0.63 2.94 -10.88
N GLN A 265 1.62 3.65 -11.41
CA GLN A 265 2.84 3.92 -10.66
C GLN A 265 2.51 4.63 -9.34
N ARG A 266 3.10 4.18 -8.23
CA ARG A 266 2.91 4.70 -6.87
C ARG A 266 1.56 4.37 -6.22
N GLU A 267 0.71 3.62 -6.89
CA GLU A 267 -0.47 3.01 -6.29
C GLU A 267 -0.13 1.65 -5.65
N PHE A 268 -0.81 1.33 -4.57
CA PHE A 268 -0.65 0.05 -3.91
C PHE A 268 -1.97 -0.45 -3.29
N TYR A 269 -2.07 -1.76 -3.13
CA TYR A 269 -3.03 -2.39 -2.24
C TYR A 269 -2.35 -2.70 -0.90
N PHE A 270 -3.03 -2.43 0.18
CA PHE A 270 -2.62 -2.81 1.53
C PHE A 270 -3.70 -3.69 2.15
N LEU A 271 -3.26 -4.79 2.76
CA LEU A 271 -4.08 -5.76 3.48
C LEU A 271 -3.52 -5.95 4.89
N ASP A 272 -4.37 -5.67 5.87
CA ASP A 272 -4.27 -6.15 7.26
C ASP A 272 -5.51 -6.99 7.58
N SER A 273 -6.46 -6.47 8.34
CA SER A 273 -7.82 -7.02 8.47
C SER A 273 -8.74 -6.61 7.32
N ASN A 274 -8.40 -5.51 6.63
CA ASN A 274 -9.17 -4.95 5.53
C ASN A 274 -8.26 -4.67 4.33
N LEU A 275 -8.81 -4.84 3.14
CA LEU A 275 -8.14 -4.49 1.90
C LEU A 275 -8.43 -3.04 1.56
N VAL A 276 -7.38 -2.23 1.45
CA VAL A 276 -7.49 -0.83 1.02
C VAL A 276 -6.55 -0.54 -0.14
N LYS A 277 -6.93 0.42 -0.97
CA LYS A 277 -6.08 0.96 -2.04
C LYS A 277 -5.56 2.33 -1.62
N GLY A 278 -4.31 2.63 -1.94
CA GLY A 278 -3.68 3.90 -1.61
C GLY A 278 -2.58 4.33 -2.55
N TYR A 279 -1.97 5.46 -2.21
CA TYR A 279 -0.94 6.17 -2.94
C TYR A 279 0.26 6.44 -2.04
N THR A 280 1.47 6.34 -2.59
CA THR A 280 2.68 6.79 -1.89
C THR A 280 2.84 8.31 -1.97
N PHE A 281 3.48 8.91 -0.96
CA PHE A 281 3.81 10.33 -0.97
C PHE A 281 4.90 10.69 -1.99
N SER A 282 4.92 11.95 -2.43
CA SER A 282 6.11 12.57 -3.01
C SER A 282 7.15 12.83 -1.93
N ILE A 283 8.43 12.58 -2.25
CA ILE A 283 9.59 12.86 -1.41
C ILE A 283 10.52 13.74 -2.24
#